data_5e934eeefa1892aedc9e1561e506cb16
#
_entry.id   5e934eeefa1892aedc9e1561e506cb16
#
_cell.length_a   1.000
_cell.length_b   1.000
_cell.length_c   1.000
_cell.angle_alpha   90.00
_cell.angle_beta   90.00
_cell.angle_gamma   90.00
#
_symmetry.space_group_name_H-M   'P 1'
#
loop_
_entity.id
_entity.type
_entity.pdbx_description
1 polymer ?
#
loop_
_entity_poly.entity_id
_entity_poly.type
_entity_poly.pdbx_seq_one_letter_code
_entity_poly.pdbx_strand_id
1 'polypeptide(L)'
;MGAPVTAPLVRVLIVDDHPIVLDGVTLAIQHTSWLQVTGYARTGRDAVVAVNALRPDVVLLDLRLPDMLGSEAVQPIRRAHPSVKIILFTAYPDHAALEAVLAAGVDGVVVKDTERDALIAVIRRVMAGEKVVQVDVDDVALVSRKLREHGLTRREYDILRRVAMGETNPEIAAALGLTRNTVKTYLQRSLEKLGARNRIEALARASQLGIL
;
A
#
# COMPACT_ATOMS: atom_id res chain seq x y z
N MET A 1 -42.06 2.68 -17.41
CA MET A 1 -40.63 2.46 -17.68
C MET A 1 -39.86 3.39 -16.77
N GLY A 2 -39.33 2.88 -15.63
CA GLY A 2 -38.50 3.65 -14.70
C GLY A 2 -37.13 3.88 -15.34
N ALA A 3 -36.66 5.12 -15.34
CA ALA A 3 -35.31 5.45 -15.74
C ALA A 3 -34.31 4.65 -14.89
N PRO A 4 -33.20 4.14 -15.46
CA PRO A 4 -32.19 3.45 -14.65
C PRO A 4 -31.64 4.47 -13.65
N VAL A 5 -31.79 4.16 -12.36
CA VAL A 5 -31.12 4.91 -11.28
C VAL A 5 -29.62 4.65 -11.49
N THR A 6 -28.94 5.55 -12.18
CA THR A 6 -27.50 5.53 -12.28
C THR A 6 -26.95 5.74 -10.87
N ALA A 7 -26.33 4.72 -10.32
CA ALA A 7 -25.63 4.86 -9.03
C ALA A 7 -24.67 6.07 -9.11
N PRO A 8 -24.59 6.90 -8.07
CA PRO A 8 -23.75 8.09 -8.10
C PRO A 8 -22.29 7.66 -8.36
N LEU A 9 -21.64 8.37 -9.27
CA LEU A 9 -20.27 8.14 -9.67
C LEU A 9 -19.33 8.49 -8.50
N VAL A 10 -18.61 7.51 -7.98
CA VAL A 10 -17.64 7.70 -6.89
C VAL A 10 -16.30 8.19 -7.47
N ARG A 11 -15.87 9.35 -7.01
CA ARG A 11 -14.68 10.07 -7.46
C ARG A 11 -13.46 9.65 -6.63
N VAL A 12 -12.45 9.06 -7.27
CA VAL A 12 -11.27 8.50 -6.62
C VAL A 12 -10.05 9.38 -6.90
N LEU A 13 -9.35 9.82 -5.85
CA LEU A 13 -8.01 10.40 -5.92
C LEU A 13 -7.00 9.33 -5.51
N ILE A 14 -5.95 9.14 -6.33
CA ILE A 14 -4.87 8.20 -6.03
C ILE A 14 -3.64 8.99 -5.60
N VAL A 15 -3.09 8.64 -4.42
CA VAL A 15 -1.92 9.30 -3.83
C VAL A 15 -0.80 8.29 -3.66
N ASP A 16 0.16 8.32 -4.56
CA ASP A 16 1.30 7.40 -4.61
C ASP A 16 2.44 8.02 -5.45
N ASP A 17 3.69 7.87 -5.04
CA ASP A 17 4.84 8.38 -5.78
C ASP A 17 5.33 7.43 -6.89
N HIS A 18 4.84 6.18 -6.92
CA HIS A 18 5.20 5.17 -7.90
C HIS A 18 4.27 5.19 -9.12
N PRO A 19 4.74 5.56 -10.33
CA PRO A 19 3.90 5.64 -11.53
C PRO A 19 3.18 4.34 -11.86
N ILE A 20 3.85 3.19 -11.71
CA ILE A 20 3.29 1.87 -12.01
C ILE A 20 2.09 1.52 -11.13
N VAL A 21 2.05 2.03 -9.89
CA VAL A 21 0.91 1.86 -8.99
C VAL A 21 -0.26 2.72 -9.45
N LEU A 22 -0.01 3.97 -9.84
CA LEU A 22 -1.04 4.87 -10.39
C LEU A 22 -1.70 4.26 -11.62
N ASP A 23 -0.89 3.73 -12.56
CA ASP A 23 -1.38 3.10 -13.78
C ASP A 23 -2.15 1.81 -13.46
N GLY A 24 -1.64 0.96 -12.57
CA GLY A 24 -2.26 -0.29 -12.16
C GLY A 24 -3.63 -0.08 -11.51
N VAL A 25 -3.74 0.86 -10.57
CA VAL A 25 -5.02 1.19 -9.92
C VAL A 25 -5.99 1.82 -10.90
N THR A 26 -5.51 2.69 -11.81
CA THR A 26 -6.34 3.28 -12.86
C THR A 26 -6.93 2.20 -13.76
N LEU A 27 -6.11 1.25 -14.21
CA LEU A 27 -6.55 0.11 -15.01
C LEU A 27 -7.56 -0.78 -14.24
N ALA A 28 -7.34 -0.97 -12.93
CA ALA A 28 -8.26 -1.72 -12.10
C ALA A 28 -9.64 -1.07 -11.98
N ILE A 29 -9.71 0.26 -11.92
CA ILE A 29 -10.93 1.02 -11.70
C ILE A 29 -11.68 1.31 -13.01
N GLN A 30 -10.98 1.55 -14.13
CA GLN A 30 -11.56 2.07 -15.39
C GLN A 30 -12.71 1.24 -15.98
N HIS A 31 -12.76 -0.07 -15.69
CA HIS A 31 -13.84 -0.96 -16.15
C HIS A 31 -15.03 -1.04 -15.19
N THR A 32 -15.04 -0.19 -14.15
CA THR A 32 -16.08 -0.17 -13.13
C THR A 32 -16.94 1.08 -13.31
N SER A 33 -18.14 0.93 -13.82
CA SER A 33 -19.00 2.04 -14.28
C SER A 33 -19.37 3.07 -13.18
N TRP A 34 -19.25 2.71 -11.92
CA TRP A 34 -19.57 3.59 -10.79
C TRP A 34 -18.33 4.23 -10.11
N LEU A 35 -17.10 3.96 -10.62
CA LEU A 35 -15.86 4.54 -10.15
C LEU A 35 -15.22 5.42 -11.24
N GLN A 36 -14.63 6.55 -10.82
CA GLN A 36 -13.87 7.42 -11.70
C GLN A 36 -12.62 7.94 -10.99
N VAL A 37 -11.45 7.72 -11.58
CA VAL A 37 -10.23 8.40 -11.15
C VAL A 37 -10.32 9.88 -11.55
N THR A 38 -10.30 10.77 -10.56
CA THR A 38 -10.42 12.22 -10.77
C THR A 38 -9.09 12.96 -10.71
N GLY A 39 -8.03 12.30 -10.26
CA GLY A 39 -6.70 12.89 -10.21
C GLY A 39 -5.69 12.01 -9.50
N TYR A 40 -4.46 12.50 -9.50
CA TYR A 40 -3.30 11.89 -8.87
C TYR A 40 -2.54 12.90 -8.04
N ALA A 41 -1.90 12.43 -6.96
CA ALA A 41 -0.92 13.19 -6.22
C ALA A 41 0.29 12.29 -5.91
N ARG A 42 1.48 12.86 -5.87
CA ARG A 42 2.72 12.11 -5.61
C ARG A 42 3.33 12.43 -4.25
N THR A 43 2.79 13.41 -3.56
CA THR A 43 3.22 13.85 -2.22
C THR A 43 2.01 14.07 -1.34
N GLY A 44 2.21 14.05 -0.02
CA GLY A 44 1.15 14.36 0.93
C GLY A 44 0.64 15.80 0.79
N ARG A 45 1.53 16.76 0.50
CA ARG A 45 1.15 18.15 0.25
C ARG A 45 0.29 18.30 -1.00
N ASP A 46 0.70 17.65 -2.10
CA ASP A 46 -0.10 17.66 -3.34
C ASP A 46 -1.45 16.99 -3.13
N ALA A 47 -1.52 15.94 -2.31
CA ALA A 47 -2.79 15.29 -1.96
C ALA A 47 -3.77 16.25 -1.30
N VAL A 48 -3.32 17.07 -0.34
CA VAL A 48 -4.19 18.08 0.32
C VAL A 48 -4.69 19.11 -0.70
N VAL A 49 -3.82 19.60 -1.59
CA VAL A 49 -4.19 20.54 -2.66
C VAL A 49 -5.22 19.91 -3.59
N ALA A 50 -4.95 18.67 -4.05
CA ALA A 50 -5.84 17.93 -4.95
C ALA A 50 -7.20 17.63 -4.32
N VAL A 51 -7.24 17.24 -3.06
CA VAL A 51 -8.51 17.01 -2.31
C VAL A 51 -9.35 18.29 -2.24
N ASN A 52 -8.72 19.42 -1.97
CA ASN A 52 -9.44 20.70 -1.91
C ASN A 52 -9.99 21.12 -3.28
N ALA A 53 -9.22 20.92 -4.34
CA ALA A 53 -9.61 21.30 -5.70
C ALA A 53 -10.59 20.33 -6.36
N LEU A 54 -10.34 19.04 -6.20
CA LEU A 54 -11.08 17.98 -6.92
C LEU A 54 -12.28 17.44 -6.14
N ARG A 55 -12.32 17.64 -4.82
CA ARG A 55 -13.38 17.13 -3.94
C ARG A 55 -13.69 15.66 -4.18
N PRO A 56 -12.72 14.74 -4.07
CA PRO A 56 -12.95 13.32 -4.28
C PRO A 56 -13.83 12.73 -3.17
N ASP A 57 -14.58 11.67 -3.50
CA ASP A 57 -15.35 10.91 -2.51
C ASP A 57 -14.45 9.98 -1.69
N VAL A 58 -13.40 9.44 -2.33
CA VAL A 58 -12.43 8.56 -1.70
C VAL A 58 -11.00 8.87 -2.16
N VAL A 59 -10.07 8.78 -1.21
CA VAL A 59 -8.62 8.88 -1.43
C VAL A 59 -8.01 7.51 -1.18
N LEU A 60 -7.31 6.96 -2.18
CA LEU A 60 -6.38 5.85 -2.00
C LEU A 60 -5.03 6.43 -1.66
N LEU A 61 -4.57 6.26 -0.42
CA LEU A 61 -3.41 6.95 0.14
C LEU A 61 -2.28 5.96 0.43
N ASP A 62 -1.11 6.18 -0.18
CA ASP A 62 0.06 5.39 0.23
C ASP A 62 0.53 5.78 1.63
N LEU A 63 1.06 4.78 2.33
CA LEU A 63 1.64 4.94 3.66
C LEU A 63 2.94 5.76 3.63
N ARG A 64 3.73 5.61 2.55
CA ARG A 64 5.07 6.21 2.42
C ARG A 64 5.12 7.16 1.25
N LEU A 65 5.02 8.45 1.53
CA LEU A 65 5.18 9.49 0.54
C LEU A 65 6.56 10.15 0.68
N PRO A 66 7.08 10.79 -0.37
CA PRO A 66 8.42 11.39 -0.35
C PRO A 66 8.61 12.48 0.71
N ASP A 67 7.53 13.17 1.09
CA ASP A 67 7.54 14.34 1.97
C ASP A 67 6.99 14.08 3.38
N MET A 68 6.21 13.01 3.57
CA MET A 68 5.60 12.67 4.87
C MET A 68 5.09 11.23 4.90
N LEU A 69 4.73 10.73 6.07
CA LEU A 69 3.97 9.49 6.19
C LEU A 69 2.50 9.71 5.84
N GLY A 70 1.85 8.70 5.24
CA GLY A 70 0.42 8.75 4.93
C GLY A 70 -0.44 9.03 6.17
N SER A 71 -0.04 8.52 7.36
CA SER A 71 -0.71 8.82 8.62
C SER A 71 -0.72 10.32 8.96
N GLU A 72 0.34 11.04 8.60
CA GLU A 72 0.45 12.48 8.82
C GLU A 72 -0.43 13.28 7.84
N ALA A 73 -0.68 12.74 6.63
CA ALA A 73 -1.54 13.36 5.62
C ALA A 73 -3.05 13.25 5.95
N VAL A 74 -3.48 12.26 6.74
CA VAL A 74 -4.89 11.99 7.02
C VAL A 74 -5.61 13.23 7.58
N GLN A 75 -5.08 13.85 8.61
CA GLN A 75 -5.73 15.00 9.25
C GLN A 75 -5.76 16.26 8.35
N PRO A 76 -4.69 16.63 7.63
CA PRO A 76 -4.74 17.68 6.61
C PRO A 76 -5.78 17.42 5.51
N ILE A 77 -5.86 16.19 5.01
CA ILE A 77 -6.85 15.78 3.99
C ILE A 77 -8.28 15.96 4.54
N ARG A 78 -8.56 15.47 5.76
CA ARG A 78 -9.89 15.62 6.37
C ARG A 78 -10.26 17.07 6.67
N ARG A 79 -9.31 17.93 7.03
CA ARG A 79 -9.57 19.38 7.17
C ARG A 79 -9.93 20.02 5.83
N ALA A 80 -9.31 19.59 4.74
CA ALA A 80 -9.63 20.09 3.40
C ALA A 80 -11.00 19.58 2.90
N HIS A 81 -11.37 18.34 3.25
CA HIS A 81 -12.66 17.74 2.88
C HIS A 81 -13.16 16.77 3.96
N PRO A 82 -14.01 17.21 4.91
CA PRO A 82 -14.40 16.44 6.09
C PRO A 82 -15.12 15.11 5.79
N SER A 83 -15.86 15.03 4.69
CA SER A 83 -16.64 13.84 4.31
C SER A 83 -15.86 12.84 3.45
N VAL A 84 -14.61 13.16 3.03
CA VAL A 84 -13.81 12.28 2.20
C VAL A 84 -13.51 10.96 2.90
N LYS A 85 -13.65 9.87 2.20
CA LYS A 85 -13.21 8.57 2.68
C LYS A 85 -11.72 8.36 2.39
N ILE A 86 -10.98 7.81 3.34
CA ILE A 86 -9.54 7.60 3.21
C ILE A 86 -9.26 6.10 3.37
N ILE A 87 -8.76 5.49 2.32
CA ILE A 87 -8.30 4.10 2.30
C ILE A 87 -6.79 4.12 2.19
N LEU A 88 -6.10 3.58 3.21
CA LEU A 88 -4.68 3.32 3.09
C LEU A 88 -4.45 2.21 2.06
N PHE A 89 -3.63 2.48 1.06
CA PHE A 89 -3.27 1.54 0.00
C PHE A 89 -1.75 1.38 -0.02
N THR A 90 -1.24 0.35 0.63
CA THR A 90 0.20 0.20 0.89
C THR A 90 0.73 -1.17 0.53
N ALA A 91 1.97 -1.23 0.07
CA ALA A 91 2.61 -2.51 -0.24
C ALA A 91 2.73 -3.40 1.01
N TYR A 92 3.08 -2.80 2.14
CA TYR A 92 3.16 -3.48 3.44
C TYR A 92 3.13 -2.45 4.59
N PRO A 93 2.14 -2.47 5.43
CA PRO A 93 2.19 -1.75 6.70
C PRO A 93 3.13 -2.50 7.66
N ASP A 94 4.09 -1.79 8.28
CA ASP A 94 4.64 -2.29 9.54
C ASP A 94 3.62 -2.02 10.67
N HIS A 95 3.74 -2.75 11.77
CA HIS A 95 2.76 -2.66 12.85
C HIS A 95 2.58 -1.24 13.40
N ALA A 96 3.68 -0.53 13.67
CA ALA A 96 3.63 0.82 14.22
C ALA A 96 2.98 1.82 13.23
N ALA A 97 3.31 1.69 11.94
CA ALA A 97 2.71 2.52 10.90
C ALA A 97 1.22 2.21 10.71
N LEU A 98 0.83 0.93 10.80
CA LEU A 98 -0.58 0.52 10.75
C LEU A 98 -1.36 1.06 11.94
N GLU A 99 -0.83 0.93 13.17
CA GLU A 99 -1.45 1.52 14.36
C GLU A 99 -1.60 3.04 14.24
N ALA A 100 -0.55 3.74 13.78
CA ALA A 100 -0.60 5.19 13.58
C ALA A 100 -1.68 5.61 12.58
N VAL A 101 -1.84 4.86 11.50
CA VAL A 101 -2.87 5.14 10.47
C VAL A 101 -4.27 4.85 10.98
N LEU A 102 -4.46 3.74 11.69
CA LEU A 102 -5.75 3.43 12.31
C LEU A 102 -6.14 4.46 13.36
N ALA A 103 -5.18 4.90 14.20
CA ALA A 103 -5.37 5.98 15.18
C ALA A 103 -5.66 7.34 14.50
N ALA A 104 -5.07 7.61 13.33
CA ALA A 104 -5.37 8.80 12.54
C ALA A 104 -6.79 8.80 11.95
N GLY A 105 -7.49 7.65 11.97
CA GLY A 105 -8.91 7.54 11.64
C GLY A 105 -9.19 7.33 10.16
N VAL A 106 -8.40 6.50 9.46
CA VAL A 106 -8.73 6.07 8.10
C VAL A 106 -9.98 5.21 8.07
N ASP A 107 -10.66 5.16 6.94
CA ASP A 107 -11.88 4.37 6.75
C ASP A 107 -11.57 2.94 6.27
N GLY A 108 -10.40 2.73 5.66
CA GLY A 108 -9.98 1.41 5.21
C GLY A 108 -8.47 1.23 5.13
N VAL A 109 -8.03 -0.02 5.10
CA VAL A 109 -6.64 -0.43 4.84
C VAL A 109 -6.63 -1.60 3.87
N VAL A 110 -5.87 -1.47 2.79
CA VAL A 110 -5.73 -2.48 1.73
C VAL A 110 -4.26 -2.61 1.33
N VAL A 111 -3.81 -3.82 1.05
CA VAL A 111 -2.45 -4.08 0.54
C VAL A 111 -2.41 -3.90 -0.97
N LYS A 112 -1.30 -3.37 -1.51
CA LYS A 112 -1.14 -3.09 -2.95
C LYS A 112 -1.13 -4.35 -3.84
N ASP A 113 -0.90 -5.54 -3.28
CA ASP A 113 -0.97 -6.82 -3.98
C ASP A 113 -2.39 -7.45 -3.96
N THR A 114 -3.37 -6.71 -3.43
CA THR A 114 -4.78 -7.12 -3.45
C THR A 114 -5.31 -7.20 -4.87
N GLU A 115 -6.05 -8.27 -5.18
CA GLU A 115 -6.71 -8.42 -6.46
C GLU A 115 -7.70 -7.29 -6.74
N ARG A 116 -7.87 -6.98 -8.03
CA ARG A 116 -8.77 -5.91 -8.51
C ARG A 116 -10.15 -5.92 -7.85
N ASP A 117 -10.81 -7.08 -7.88
CA ASP A 117 -12.20 -7.19 -7.42
C ASP A 117 -12.30 -6.99 -5.91
N ALA A 118 -11.27 -7.38 -5.16
CA ALA A 118 -11.18 -7.14 -3.73
C ALA A 118 -10.97 -5.64 -3.41
N LEU A 119 -10.13 -4.92 -4.17
CA LEU A 119 -9.99 -3.46 -4.03
C LEU A 119 -11.32 -2.75 -4.29
N ILE A 120 -12.03 -3.11 -5.37
CA ILE A 120 -13.33 -2.55 -5.71
C ILE A 120 -14.37 -2.83 -4.61
N ALA A 121 -14.35 -4.04 -4.03
CA ALA A 121 -15.23 -4.42 -2.93
C ALA A 121 -14.95 -3.59 -1.66
N VAL A 122 -13.68 -3.33 -1.33
CA VAL A 122 -13.31 -2.46 -0.21
C VAL A 122 -13.79 -1.04 -0.43
N ILE A 123 -13.56 -0.45 -1.60
CA ILE A 123 -14.05 0.90 -1.91
C ILE A 123 -15.58 0.97 -1.70
N ARG A 124 -16.31 -0.03 -2.19
CA ARG A 124 -17.78 -0.09 -2.05
C ARG A 124 -18.22 -0.11 -0.57
N ARG A 125 -17.60 -0.96 0.24
CA ARG A 125 -17.90 -1.09 1.67
C ARG A 125 -17.57 0.19 2.44
N VAL A 126 -16.43 0.80 2.15
CA VAL A 126 -16.02 2.07 2.76
C VAL A 126 -17.00 3.20 2.37
N MET A 127 -17.44 3.25 1.11
CA MET A 127 -18.45 4.22 0.67
C MET A 127 -19.82 3.98 1.33
N ALA A 128 -20.13 2.73 1.71
CA ALA A 128 -21.31 2.40 2.52
C ALA A 128 -21.17 2.77 4.01
N GLY A 129 -20.00 3.29 4.42
CA GLY A 129 -19.73 3.73 5.81
C GLY A 129 -19.10 2.66 6.69
N GLU A 130 -18.73 1.50 6.13
CA GLU A 130 -18.02 0.47 6.88
C GLU A 130 -16.55 0.86 7.09
N LYS A 131 -15.97 0.44 8.22
CA LYS A 131 -14.51 0.42 8.40
C LYS A 131 -13.97 -0.94 7.94
N VAL A 132 -13.05 -0.92 6.97
CA VAL A 132 -12.54 -2.14 6.34
C VAL A 132 -11.03 -2.23 6.51
N VAL A 133 -10.56 -3.19 7.30
CA VAL A 133 -9.13 -3.48 7.45
C VAL A 133 -8.87 -4.85 6.84
N GLN A 134 -8.27 -4.88 5.64
CA GLN A 134 -7.87 -6.10 4.95
C GLN A 134 -6.40 -6.45 5.23
N VAL A 135 -6.01 -6.37 6.49
CA VAL A 135 -4.68 -6.75 6.95
C VAL A 135 -4.88 -7.40 8.31
N ASP A 136 -4.33 -8.57 8.49
CA ASP A 136 -4.28 -9.15 9.83
C ASP A 136 -3.23 -8.37 10.66
N VAL A 137 -3.74 -7.60 11.62
CA VAL A 137 -2.90 -6.73 12.47
C VAL A 137 -1.96 -7.57 13.33
N ASP A 138 -2.42 -8.74 13.77
CA ASP A 138 -1.62 -9.66 14.57
C ASP A 138 -0.51 -10.30 13.74
N ASP A 139 -0.79 -10.68 12.49
CA ASP A 139 0.24 -11.17 11.56
C ASP A 139 1.28 -10.10 11.24
N VAL A 140 0.86 -8.85 11.01
CA VAL A 140 1.78 -7.73 10.76
C VAL A 140 2.65 -7.47 12.00
N ALA A 141 2.07 -7.53 13.20
CA ALA A 141 2.79 -7.40 14.46
C ALA A 141 3.82 -8.52 14.63
N LEU A 142 3.42 -9.76 14.36
CA LEU A 142 4.26 -10.94 14.46
C LEU A 142 5.46 -10.86 13.50
N VAL A 143 5.22 -10.55 12.22
CA VAL A 143 6.29 -10.38 11.23
C VAL A 143 7.22 -9.24 11.63
N SER A 144 6.70 -8.08 12.03
CA SER A 144 7.50 -6.94 12.47
C SER A 144 8.38 -7.27 13.69
N ARG A 145 7.89 -8.06 14.64
CA ARG A 145 8.65 -8.57 15.77
C ARG A 145 9.78 -9.49 15.31
N LYS A 146 9.47 -10.47 14.47
CA LYS A 146 10.47 -11.42 13.92
C LYS A 146 11.57 -10.72 13.11
N LEU A 147 11.22 -9.71 12.33
CA LEU A 147 12.22 -8.90 11.61
C LEU A 147 13.20 -8.24 12.58
N ARG A 148 12.72 -7.65 13.69
CA ARG A 148 13.57 -7.04 14.71
C ARG A 148 14.45 -8.09 15.43
N GLU A 149 13.89 -9.23 15.81
CA GLU A 149 14.61 -10.33 16.46
C GLU A 149 15.79 -10.83 15.63
N HIS A 150 15.65 -10.85 14.30
CA HIS A 150 16.69 -11.28 13.38
C HIS A 150 17.48 -10.13 12.72
N GLY A 151 17.26 -8.90 13.19
CA GLY A 151 17.97 -7.71 12.72
C GLY A 151 17.68 -7.35 11.26
N LEU A 152 16.62 -7.92 10.66
CA LEU A 152 16.21 -7.62 9.28
C LEU A 152 15.51 -6.27 9.22
N THR A 153 15.89 -5.49 8.24
CA THR A 153 15.17 -4.26 7.91
C THR A 153 13.95 -4.57 7.04
N ARG A 154 12.99 -3.67 7.01
CA ARG A 154 11.81 -3.79 6.16
C ARG A 154 12.19 -3.94 4.68
N ARG A 155 13.15 -3.17 4.20
CA ARG A 155 13.61 -3.22 2.80
C ARG A 155 14.23 -4.57 2.44
N GLU A 156 14.96 -5.18 3.36
CA GLU A 156 15.50 -6.53 3.19
C GLU A 156 14.39 -7.57 3.12
N TYR A 157 13.37 -7.43 3.95
CA TYR A 157 12.17 -8.28 3.90
C TYR A 157 11.40 -8.14 2.58
N ASP A 158 11.16 -6.91 2.11
CA ASP A 158 10.46 -6.67 0.85
C ASP A 158 11.18 -7.36 -0.33
N ILE A 159 12.51 -7.33 -0.32
CA ILE A 159 13.34 -8.01 -1.32
C ILE A 159 13.25 -9.53 -1.17
N LEU A 160 13.39 -10.08 0.04
CA LEU A 160 13.27 -11.52 0.30
C LEU A 160 11.92 -12.08 -0.16
N ARG A 161 10.85 -11.34 0.09
CA ARG A 161 9.51 -11.74 -0.32
C ARG A 161 9.36 -11.82 -1.84
N ARG A 162 9.89 -10.83 -2.57
CA ARG A 162 9.90 -10.85 -4.05
C ARG A 162 10.77 -11.98 -4.60
N VAL A 163 11.88 -12.25 -3.92
CA VAL A 163 12.70 -13.43 -4.22
C VAL A 163 11.90 -14.72 -4.03
N ALA A 164 11.05 -14.81 -3.01
CA ALA A 164 10.16 -15.95 -2.78
C ALA A 164 9.09 -16.10 -3.87
N MET A 165 8.66 -15.00 -4.48
CA MET A 165 7.76 -15.00 -5.65
C MET A 165 8.48 -15.39 -6.95
N GLY A 166 9.78 -15.68 -6.92
CA GLY A 166 10.57 -16.08 -8.10
C GLY A 166 11.12 -14.91 -8.91
N GLU A 167 10.92 -13.66 -8.48
CA GLU A 167 11.39 -12.49 -9.22
C GLU A 167 12.92 -12.42 -9.30
N THR A 168 13.42 -11.95 -10.43
CA THR A 168 14.84 -11.66 -10.66
C THR A 168 15.24 -10.28 -10.09
N ASN A 169 16.53 -10.05 -9.85
CA ASN A 169 16.99 -8.76 -9.34
C ASN A 169 16.59 -7.55 -10.22
N PRO A 170 16.58 -7.63 -11.57
CA PRO A 170 16.03 -6.56 -12.41
C PRO A 170 14.55 -6.28 -12.18
N GLU A 171 13.72 -7.33 -12.05
CA GLU A 171 12.27 -7.20 -11.80
C GLU A 171 12.02 -6.59 -10.42
N ILE A 172 12.75 -7.08 -9.39
CA ILE A 172 12.70 -6.51 -8.04
C ILE A 172 13.12 -5.03 -8.04
N ALA A 173 14.18 -4.69 -8.77
CA ALA A 173 14.66 -3.32 -8.89
C ALA A 173 13.60 -2.41 -9.50
N ALA A 174 12.98 -2.84 -10.60
CA ALA A 174 11.91 -2.09 -11.26
C ALA A 174 10.69 -1.91 -10.33
N ALA A 175 10.27 -2.98 -9.66
CA ALA A 175 9.10 -2.98 -8.78
C ALA A 175 9.28 -2.15 -7.49
N LEU A 176 10.53 -2.01 -6.99
CA LEU A 176 10.83 -1.27 -5.77
C LEU A 176 11.43 0.13 -6.01
N GLY A 177 11.54 0.55 -7.27
CA GLY A 177 12.18 1.83 -7.63
C GLY A 177 13.67 1.89 -7.25
N LEU A 178 14.38 0.75 -7.37
CA LEU A 178 15.78 0.61 -6.99
C LEU A 178 16.67 0.33 -8.19
N THR A 179 18.00 0.40 -7.99
CA THR A 179 18.95 -0.15 -8.96
C THR A 179 19.19 -1.64 -8.71
N ARG A 180 19.61 -2.38 -9.74
CA ARG A 180 20.00 -3.81 -9.59
C ARG A 180 21.09 -4.00 -8.54
N ASN A 181 22.05 -3.09 -8.47
CA ASN A 181 23.12 -3.13 -7.48
C ASN A 181 22.59 -2.93 -6.06
N THR A 182 21.63 -2.04 -5.88
CA THR A 182 20.98 -1.81 -4.59
C THR A 182 20.24 -3.06 -4.12
N VAL A 183 19.49 -3.72 -5.01
CA VAL A 183 18.82 -5.01 -4.71
C VAL A 183 19.84 -6.07 -4.30
N LYS A 184 20.94 -6.21 -5.06
CA LYS A 184 22.02 -7.15 -4.74
C LYS A 184 22.61 -6.89 -3.34
N THR A 185 22.84 -5.62 -2.99
CA THR A 185 23.39 -5.24 -1.68
C THR A 185 22.43 -5.60 -0.54
N TYR A 186 21.14 -5.30 -0.69
CA TYR A 186 20.15 -5.68 0.34
C TYR A 186 20.02 -7.19 0.46
N LEU A 187 19.97 -7.92 -0.65
CA LEU A 187 19.92 -9.37 -0.63
C LEU A 187 21.14 -9.97 0.08
N GLN A 188 22.35 -9.46 -0.21
CA GLN A 188 23.57 -9.90 0.46
C GLN A 188 23.50 -9.68 1.98
N ARG A 189 23.05 -8.52 2.43
CA ARG A 189 22.84 -8.23 3.86
C ARG A 189 21.80 -9.15 4.48
N SER A 190 20.73 -9.47 3.77
CA SER A 190 19.73 -10.43 4.24
C SER A 190 20.32 -11.82 4.42
N LEU A 191 21.18 -12.28 3.46
CA LEU A 191 21.88 -13.54 3.57
C LEU A 191 22.76 -13.61 4.83
N GLU A 192 23.54 -12.55 5.08
CA GLU A 192 24.42 -12.45 6.25
C GLU A 192 23.63 -12.51 7.56
N LYS A 193 22.54 -11.75 7.66
CA LYS A 193 21.68 -11.70 8.86
C LYS A 193 20.95 -13.02 9.12
N LEU A 194 20.54 -13.72 8.09
CA LEU A 194 19.93 -15.04 8.18
C LEU A 194 20.95 -16.16 8.29
N GLY A 195 22.26 -15.88 8.18
CA GLY A 195 23.33 -16.86 8.16
C GLY A 195 23.27 -17.81 6.97
N ALA A 196 22.69 -17.38 5.85
CA ALA A 196 22.49 -18.16 4.63
C ALA A 196 23.61 -17.94 3.62
N ARG A 197 23.96 -18.99 2.87
CA ARG A 197 25.05 -18.95 1.86
C ARG A 197 24.56 -18.52 0.49
N ASN A 198 23.27 -18.68 0.22
CA ASN A 198 22.65 -18.36 -1.07
C ASN A 198 21.17 -18.01 -0.89
N ARG A 199 20.54 -17.52 -1.98
CA ARG A 199 19.14 -17.06 -1.96
C ARG A 199 18.13 -18.16 -1.59
N ILE A 200 18.40 -19.41 -1.98
CA ILE A 200 17.50 -20.54 -1.67
C ILE A 200 17.55 -20.86 -0.18
N GLU A 201 18.74 -20.91 0.40
CA GLU A 201 18.92 -21.12 1.84
C GLU A 201 18.32 -19.97 2.65
N ALA A 202 18.44 -18.72 2.16
CA ALA A 202 17.81 -17.57 2.81
C ALA A 202 16.28 -17.68 2.85
N LEU A 203 15.66 -18.12 1.77
CA LEU A 203 14.21 -18.35 1.73
C LEU A 203 13.79 -19.47 2.69
N ALA A 204 14.51 -20.58 2.68
CA ALA A 204 14.24 -21.69 3.58
C ALA A 204 14.33 -21.27 5.06
N ARG A 205 15.36 -20.50 5.44
CA ARG A 205 15.52 -19.99 6.81
C ARG A 205 14.45 -18.95 7.16
N ALA A 206 14.15 -18.03 6.25
CA ALA A 206 13.10 -17.04 6.46
C ALA A 206 11.73 -17.71 6.69
N SER A 207 11.43 -18.78 5.94
CA SER A 207 10.22 -19.59 6.11
C SER A 207 10.23 -20.35 7.45
N GLN A 208 11.34 -21.00 7.83
CA GLN A 208 11.47 -21.67 9.14
C GLN A 208 11.26 -20.72 10.32
N LEU A 209 11.71 -19.49 10.19
CA LEU A 209 11.53 -18.44 11.20
C LEU A 209 10.12 -17.82 11.15
N GLY A 210 9.30 -18.20 10.15
CA GLY A 210 7.97 -17.65 9.91
C GLY A 210 8.01 -16.15 9.60
N ILE A 211 9.05 -15.73 8.90
CA ILE A 211 9.20 -14.37 8.35
C ILE A 211 8.52 -14.30 6.98
N LEU A 212 8.56 -15.42 6.25
CA LEU A 212 7.92 -15.63 4.94
C LEU A 212 6.90 -16.76 5.03
#